data_ab4e48c51cebb3eaaa8b6591825a84e5
#
_entry.id   ab4e48c51cebb3eaaa8b6591825a84e5
#
_cell.length_a   1.000
_cell.length_b   1.000
_cell.length_c   1.000
_cell.angle_alpha   90.00
_cell.angle_beta   90.00
_cell.angle_gamma   90.00
#
_symmetry.space_group_name_H-M   'P 1'
#
loop_
_entity.id
_entity.type
_entity.pdbx_description
1 polymer ?
#
loop_
_entity_poly.entity_id
_entity_poly.type
_entity_poly.pdbx_seq_one_letter_code
_entity_poly.pdbx_strand_id
1 'polypeptide(L)'
;MKEKAVGLWNRIATKENKQIAKNVLLILLVSRLFYIFIGCVTNSAFGNNITFAKMFLGGDADWYIKIAEKGYSLSGSIKPGDGQANWAFFPLFPVSIRLFKYIFFFLNYAQAGIFLSLIYVYIMGIFLVKTVRLYKPDRLGYFAVVLVY
;
A
#
# COMPACT_ATOMS: atom_id res chain seq x y z
N MET A 1 16.64 -18.02 23.74
CA MET A 1 15.90 -17.40 22.62
C MET A 1 14.44 -17.12 22.91
N LYS A 2 13.69 -18.03 23.54
CA LYS A 2 12.24 -17.84 23.87
C LYS A 2 11.97 -16.63 24.77
N GLU A 3 12.75 -16.40 25.83
CA GLU A 3 12.57 -15.26 26.75
C GLU A 3 12.77 -13.89 26.09
N LYS A 4 13.77 -13.76 25.19
CA LYS A 4 13.98 -12.51 24.42
C LYS A 4 12.81 -12.24 23.46
N ALA A 5 12.25 -13.28 22.83
CA ALA A 5 11.10 -13.16 21.97
C ALA A 5 9.83 -12.76 22.74
N VAL A 6 9.60 -13.33 23.94
CA VAL A 6 8.48 -12.97 24.82
C VAL A 6 8.63 -11.52 25.32
N GLY A 7 9.84 -11.10 25.70
CA GLY A 7 10.10 -9.71 26.10
C GLY A 7 9.87 -8.71 24.98
N LEU A 8 10.27 -9.04 23.74
CA LEU A 8 10.00 -8.21 22.57
C LEU A 8 8.51 -8.15 22.26
N TRP A 9 7.81 -9.29 22.31
CA TRP A 9 6.37 -9.35 22.10
C TRP A 9 5.59 -8.49 23.10
N ASN A 10 5.95 -8.54 24.38
CA ASN A 10 5.31 -7.73 25.41
C ASN A 10 5.52 -6.22 25.21
N ARG A 11 6.68 -5.80 24.66
CA ARG A 11 6.94 -4.40 24.29
C ARG A 11 6.12 -3.97 23.09
N ILE A 12 5.93 -4.85 22.10
CA ILE A 12 5.14 -4.57 20.90
C ILE A 12 3.63 -4.59 21.22
N ALA A 13 3.20 -5.51 22.07
CA ALA A 13 1.81 -5.76 22.42
C ALA A 13 1.24 -4.86 23.54
N THR A 14 1.86 -3.68 23.78
CA THR A 14 1.33 -2.74 24.77
C THR A 14 -0.09 -2.29 24.42
N LYS A 15 -0.90 -1.92 25.43
CA LYS A 15 -2.25 -1.38 25.24
C LYS A 15 -2.25 -0.18 24.28
N GLU A 16 -1.23 0.68 24.40
CA GLU A 16 -1.05 1.84 23.54
C GLU A 16 -0.79 1.46 22.09
N ASN A 17 0.13 0.52 21.83
CA ASN A 17 0.42 0.07 20.46
C ASN A 17 -0.81 -0.56 19.78
N LYS A 18 -1.60 -1.34 20.52
CA LYS A 18 -2.86 -1.90 20.02
C LYS A 18 -3.87 -0.81 19.67
N GLN A 19 -3.95 0.24 20.48
CA GLN A 19 -4.84 1.37 20.22
C GLN A 19 -4.40 2.16 19.00
N ILE A 20 -3.08 2.41 18.82
CA ILE A 20 -2.53 3.05 17.63
C ILE A 20 -2.88 2.22 16.39
N ALA A 21 -2.58 0.93 16.41
CA ALA A 21 -2.87 0.03 15.30
C ALA A 21 -4.36 0.03 14.92
N LYS A 22 -5.25 -0.03 15.91
CA LYS A 22 -6.70 0.02 15.70
C LYS A 22 -7.14 1.35 15.05
N ASN A 23 -6.66 2.48 15.56
CA ASN A 23 -7.04 3.79 15.05
C ASN A 23 -6.52 4.02 13.64
N VAL A 24 -5.27 3.63 13.35
CA VAL A 24 -4.69 3.71 11.99
C VAL A 24 -5.47 2.82 11.02
N LEU A 25 -5.85 1.60 11.43
CA LEU A 25 -6.67 0.72 10.61
C LEU A 25 -8.03 1.36 10.32
N LEU A 26 -8.67 1.96 11.32
CA LEU A 26 -9.97 2.64 11.14
C LEU A 26 -9.86 3.80 10.14
N ILE A 27 -8.83 4.65 10.29
CA ILE A 27 -8.56 5.76 9.35
C ILE A 27 -8.35 5.22 7.93
N LEU A 28 -7.54 4.18 7.78
CA LEU A 28 -7.31 3.54 6.48
C LEU A 28 -8.62 3.03 5.87
N LEU A 29 -9.45 2.32 6.62
CA LEU A 29 -10.71 1.79 6.13
C LEU A 29 -11.68 2.91 5.73
N VAL A 30 -11.83 3.93 6.56
CA VAL A 30 -12.70 5.08 6.26
C VAL A 30 -12.22 5.81 5.01
N SER A 31 -10.91 6.07 4.88
CA SER A 31 -10.35 6.74 3.70
C SER A 31 -10.57 5.92 2.41
N ARG A 32 -10.44 4.58 2.49
CA ARG A 32 -10.69 3.71 1.32
C ARG A 32 -12.16 3.63 0.95
N LEU A 33 -13.06 3.56 1.93
CA LEU A 33 -14.50 3.62 1.68
C LEU A 33 -14.91 4.95 1.04
N PHE A 34 -14.36 6.06 1.54
CA PHE A 34 -14.58 7.38 0.94
C PHE A 34 -14.05 7.46 -0.50
N TYR A 35 -12.84 6.94 -0.74
CA TYR A 35 -12.26 6.88 -2.08
C TYR A 35 -13.12 6.06 -3.06
N ILE A 36 -13.61 4.89 -2.62
CA ILE A 36 -14.52 4.05 -3.40
C ILE A 36 -15.82 4.79 -3.68
N PHE A 37 -16.38 5.44 -2.67
CA PHE A 37 -17.61 6.22 -2.83
C PHE A 37 -17.46 7.31 -3.89
N ILE A 38 -16.42 8.14 -3.80
CA ILE A 38 -16.12 9.16 -4.81
C ILE A 38 -15.92 8.53 -6.20
N GLY A 39 -15.16 7.42 -6.28
CA GLY A 39 -14.96 6.70 -7.53
C GLY A 39 -16.26 6.20 -8.16
N CYS A 40 -17.18 5.68 -7.35
CA CYS A 40 -18.51 5.26 -7.82
C CYS A 40 -19.36 6.44 -8.31
N VAL A 41 -19.38 7.54 -7.55
CA VAL A 41 -20.12 8.75 -7.93
C VAL A 41 -19.59 9.33 -9.23
N THR A 42 -18.29 9.49 -9.37
CA THR A 42 -17.67 10.02 -10.60
C THR A 42 -17.89 9.10 -11.79
N ASN A 43 -17.79 7.79 -11.59
CA ASN A 43 -18.06 6.79 -12.64
C ASN A 43 -19.51 6.88 -13.14
N SER A 44 -20.47 7.02 -12.23
CA SER A 44 -21.87 7.19 -12.56
C SER A 44 -22.15 8.54 -13.26
N ALA A 45 -21.56 9.63 -12.77
CA ALA A 45 -21.81 10.97 -13.28
C ALA A 45 -21.22 11.21 -14.69
N PHE A 46 -20.07 10.61 -14.99
CA PHE A 46 -19.35 10.83 -16.25
C PHE A 46 -19.45 9.65 -17.24
N GLY A 47 -20.20 8.61 -16.91
CA GLY A 47 -20.39 7.44 -17.78
C GLY A 47 -19.09 6.63 -18.03
N ASN A 48 -18.11 6.80 -17.20
CA ASN A 48 -16.84 6.09 -17.31
C ASN A 48 -17.01 4.66 -16.81
N ASN A 49 -16.85 3.66 -17.68
CA ASN A 49 -16.89 2.24 -17.31
C ASN A 49 -15.58 1.79 -16.62
N ILE A 50 -15.19 2.47 -15.54
CA ILE A 50 -13.99 2.14 -14.79
C ILE A 50 -14.30 0.98 -13.86
N THR A 51 -13.62 -0.14 -14.05
CA THR A 51 -13.73 -1.31 -13.16
C THR A 51 -13.21 -0.99 -11.76
N PHE A 52 -13.79 -1.58 -10.72
CA PHE A 52 -13.36 -1.41 -9.33
C PHE A 52 -11.83 -1.56 -9.15
N ALA A 53 -11.23 -2.57 -9.79
CA ALA A 53 -9.78 -2.75 -9.75
C ALA A 53 -9.01 -1.56 -10.34
N LYS A 54 -9.51 -0.96 -11.43
CA LYS A 54 -8.86 0.21 -12.05
C LYS A 54 -8.88 1.46 -11.18
N MET A 55 -9.81 1.59 -10.24
CA MET A 55 -9.81 2.70 -9.27
C MET A 55 -8.57 2.70 -8.39
N PHE A 56 -7.98 1.53 -8.13
CA PHE A 56 -6.77 1.38 -7.32
C PHE A 56 -5.48 1.30 -8.12
N LEU A 57 -5.59 1.23 -9.45
CA LEU A 57 -4.46 1.10 -10.37
C LEU A 57 -4.28 2.42 -11.12
N GLY A 58 -3.66 3.39 -10.47
CA GLY A 58 -3.34 4.69 -11.06
C GLY A 58 -1.83 4.88 -11.29
N GLY A 59 -1.48 5.86 -12.10
CA GLY A 59 -0.08 6.25 -12.35
C GLY A 59 0.76 5.08 -12.87
N ASP A 60 1.83 4.79 -12.17
CA ASP A 60 2.84 3.79 -12.57
C ASP A 60 2.52 2.35 -12.16
N ALA A 61 1.32 2.07 -11.66
CA ALA A 61 0.94 0.74 -11.16
C ALA A 61 1.13 -0.35 -12.21
N ASP A 62 0.80 -0.08 -13.47
CA ASP A 62 0.96 -1.03 -14.57
C ASP A 62 2.43 -1.43 -14.80
N TRP A 63 3.37 -0.51 -14.58
CA TRP A 63 4.80 -0.78 -14.68
C TRP A 63 5.24 -1.77 -13.61
N TYR A 64 4.91 -1.50 -12.36
CA TYR A 64 5.25 -2.38 -11.25
C TYR A 64 4.64 -3.77 -11.39
N ILE A 65 3.39 -3.86 -11.86
CA ILE A 65 2.71 -5.13 -12.10
C ILE A 65 3.41 -5.91 -13.23
N LYS A 66 3.73 -5.27 -14.35
CA LYS A 66 4.43 -5.90 -15.47
C LYS A 66 5.83 -6.36 -15.08
N ILE A 67 6.58 -5.57 -14.30
CA ILE A 67 7.88 -5.97 -13.78
C ILE A 67 7.74 -7.16 -12.81
N ALA A 68 6.73 -7.16 -11.95
CA ALA A 68 6.47 -8.28 -11.06
C ALA A 68 6.14 -9.57 -11.83
N GLU A 69 5.41 -9.47 -12.93
CA GLU A 69 5.00 -10.60 -13.76
C GLU A 69 6.13 -11.10 -14.69
N LYS A 70 6.77 -10.20 -15.44
CA LYS A 70 7.68 -10.53 -16.55
C LYS A 70 9.14 -10.22 -16.28
N GLY A 71 9.44 -9.45 -15.22
CA GLY A 71 10.77 -8.94 -14.95
C GLY A 71 11.10 -7.66 -15.72
N TYR A 72 12.37 -7.26 -15.63
CA TYR A 72 12.89 -6.14 -16.40
C TYR A 72 13.16 -6.54 -17.85
N SER A 73 12.80 -5.66 -18.78
CA SER A 73 13.08 -5.91 -20.19
C SER A 73 14.49 -5.45 -20.56
N LEU A 74 15.21 -6.28 -21.30
CA LEU A 74 16.55 -5.92 -21.81
C LEU A 74 16.48 -4.89 -22.95
N SER A 75 15.34 -4.78 -23.63
CA SER A 75 15.14 -3.89 -24.78
C SER A 75 14.75 -2.45 -24.41
N GLY A 76 14.66 -2.14 -23.10
CA GLY A 76 14.46 -0.77 -22.63
C GLY A 76 13.05 -0.19 -22.78
N SER A 77 12.22 -0.70 -23.70
CA SER A 77 10.85 -0.17 -23.91
C SER A 77 9.82 -1.29 -23.93
N ILE A 78 8.64 -1.02 -23.34
CA ILE A 78 7.48 -1.92 -23.45
C ILE A 78 6.80 -1.74 -24.81
N LYS A 79 6.93 -0.55 -25.39
CA LYS A 79 6.46 -0.24 -26.75
C LYS A 79 7.62 0.30 -27.58
N PRO A 80 7.85 -0.24 -28.77
CA PRO A 80 8.81 0.34 -29.70
C PRO A 80 8.43 1.81 -29.99
N GLY A 81 9.33 2.75 -29.72
CA GLY A 81 9.15 4.16 -30.00
C GLY A 81 8.84 5.08 -28.82
N ASP A 82 8.43 4.56 -27.65
CA ASP A 82 8.03 5.41 -26.51
C ASP A 82 9.21 5.92 -25.65
N GLY A 83 10.45 5.45 -25.89
CA GLY A 83 11.64 5.87 -25.13
C GLY A 83 11.59 5.57 -23.62
N GLN A 84 10.52 4.92 -23.14
CA GLN A 84 10.32 4.60 -21.73
C GLN A 84 10.88 3.22 -21.40
N ALA A 85 11.62 3.14 -20.30
CA ALA A 85 12.26 1.91 -19.84
C ALA A 85 11.78 1.50 -18.45
N ASN A 86 11.46 0.21 -18.26
CA ASN A 86 10.98 -0.30 -16.99
C ASN A 86 12.07 -0.40 -15.91
N TRP A 87 13.34 -0.31 -16.28
CA TRP A 87 14.48 -0.31 -15.33
C TRP A 87 14.68 1.03 -14.60
N ALA A 88 13.87 2.06 -14.92
CA ALA A 88 13.77 3.25 -14.10
C ALA A 88 13.05 3.01 -12.75
N PHE A 89 12.33 1.89 -12.63
CA PHE A 89 11.56 1.55 -11.42
C PHE A 89 12.36 0.68 -10.47
N PHE A 90 12.37 1.06 -9.16
CA PHE A 90 13.07 0.30 -8.15
C PHE A 90 12.54 -1.13 -7.99
N PRO A 91 13.43 -2.14 -7.85
CA PRO A 91 13.04 -3.54 -7.87
C PRO A 91 12.30 -4.01 -6.61
N LEU A 92 12.42 -3.30 -5.48
CA LEU A 92 11.89 -3.77 -4.19
C LEU A 92 10.39 -4.04 -4.25
N PHE A 93 9.61 -3.10 -4.80
CA PHE A 93 8.16 -3.26 -4.83
C PHE A 93 7.69 -4.36 -5.80
N PRO A 94 8.15 -4.45 -7.06
CA PRO A 94 7.82 -5.55 -7.94
C PRO A 94 8.22 -6.94 -7.39
N VAL A 95 9.39 -7.04 -6.77
CA VAL A 95 9.83 -8.29 -6.13
C VAL A 95 8.92 -8.64 -4.96
N SER A 96 8.53 -7.66 -4.15
CA SER A 96 7.58 -7.87 -3.06
C SER A 96 6.21 -8.33 -3.57
N ILE A 97 5.70 -7.75 -4.67
CA ILE A 97 4.45 -8.20 -5.31
C ILE A 97 4.57 -9.66 -5.75
N ARG A 98 5.69 -10.03 -6.39
CA ARG A 98 5.93 -11.40 -6.85
C ARG A 98 5.97 -12.39 -5.69
N LEU A 99 6.68 -12.07 -4.61
CA LEU A 99 6.75 -12.90 -3.40
C LEU A 99 5.38 -13.03 -2.73
N PHE A 100 4.66 -11.92 -2.60
CA PHE A 100 3.33 -11.91 -2.00
C PHE A 100 2.35 -12.76 -2.82
N LYS A 101 2.36 -12.61 -4.15
CA LYS A 101 1.56 -13.44 -5.07
C LYS A 101 1.96 -14.92 -4.99
N TYR A 102 3.22 -15.23 -4.79
CA TYR A 102 3.69 -16.61 -4.64
C TYR A 102 3.12 -17.27 -3.38
N ILE A 103 3.06 -16.52 -2.27
CA ILE A 103 2.44 -16.98 -1.01
C ILE A 103 0.92 -17.10 -1.15
N PHE A 104 0.28 -16.09 -1.76
CA PHE A 104 -1.15 -16.01 -1.99
C PHE A 104 -1.48 -16.32 -3.46
N PHE A 105 -1.25 -17.56 -3.87
CA PHE A 105 -1.30 -18.02 -5.26
C PHE A 105 -2.63 -17.79 -5.98
N PHE A 106 -3.74 -17.63 -5.24
CA PHE A 106 -5.08 -17.34 -5.77
C PHE A 106 -5.27 -15.88 -6.20
N LEU A 107 -4.35 -14.97 -5.83
CA LEU A 107 -4.37 -13.58 -6.29
C LEU A 107 -3.70 -13.45 -7.65
N ASN A 108 -4.16 -12.51 -8.48
CA ASN A 108 -3.39 -12.05 -9.62
C ASN A 108 -2.36 -10.97 -9.20
N TYR A 109 -1.44 -10.59 -10.08
CA TYR A 109 -0.38 -9.61 -9.74
C TYR A 109 -0.93 -8.23 -9.36
N ALA A 110 -2.01 -7.78 -10.02
CA ALA A 110 -2.66 -6.51 -9.70
C ALA A 110 -3.29 -6.53 -8.28
N GLN A 111 -4.02 -7.60 -7.97
CA GLN A 111 -4.59 -7.80 -6.63
C GLN A 111 -3.50 -7.89 -5.56
N ALA A 112 -2.44 -8.66 -5.83
CA ALA A 112 -1.29 -8.77 -4.92
C ALA A 112 -0.64 -7.40 -4.66
N GLY A 113 -0.48 -6.57 -5.70
CA GLY A 113 0.03 -5.21 -5.59
C GLY A 113 -0.86 -4.31 -4.75
N ILE A 114 -2.18 -4.35 -4.95
CA ILE A 114 -3.15 -3.57 -4.17
C ILE A 114 -3.09 -3.97 -2.68
N PHE A 115 -3.18 -5.27 -2.37
CA PHE A 115 -3.12 -5.73 -0.97
C PHE A 115 -1.79 -5.37 -0.30
N LEU A 116 -0.68 -5.57 -0.99
CA LEU A 116 0.64 -5.24 -0.48
C LEU A 116 0.79 -3.73 -0.21
N SER A 117 0.28 -2.88 -1.10
CA SER A 117 0.25 -1.43 -0.90
C SER A 117 -0.55 -1.05 0.35
N LEU A 118 -1.71 -1.66 0.57
CA LEU A 118 -2.52 -1.42 1.77
C LEU A 118 -1.77 -1.81 3.05
N ILE A 119 -1.05 -2.93 3.03
CA ILE A 119 -0.21 -3.37 4.15
C ILE A 119 0.90 -2.35 4.42
N TYR A 120 1.60 -1.89 3.38
CA TYR A 120 2.68 -0.91 3.54
C TYR A 120 2.16 0.43 4.06
N VAL A 121 1.03 0.91 3.53
CA VAL A 121 0.38 2.14 3.98
C VAL A 121 -0.05 2.01 5.45
N TYR A 122 -0.60 0.86 5.86
CA TYR A 122 -0.95 0.60 7.25
C TYR A 122 0.26 0.63 8.18
N ILE A 123 1.34 -0.05 7.81
CA ILE A 123 2.59 -0.07 8.58
C ILE A 123 3.17 1.36 8.67
N MET A 124 3.23 2.08 7.55
CA MET A 124 3.68 3.46 7.49
C MET A 124 2.88 4.36 8.43
N GLY A 125 1.55 4.21 8.46
CA GLY A 125 0.69 4.98 9.34
C GLY A 125 0.99 4.76 10.83
N ILE A 126 1.25 3.51 11.24
CA ILE A 126 1.66 3.20 12.61
C ILE A 126 2.99 3.90 12.96
N PHE A 127 3.99 3.80 12.07
CA PHE A 127 5.26 4.47 12.28
C PHE A 127 5.12 5.98 12.31
N LEU A 128 4.32 6.56 11.42
CA LEU A 128 4.06 8.00 11.39
C LEU A 128 3.49 8.51 12.70
N VAL A 129 2.45 7.84 13.25
CA VAL A 129 1.89 8.20 14.55
C VAL A 129 2.94 8.14 15.65
N LYS A 130 3.74 7.07 15.68
CA LYS A 130 4.80 6.91 16.69
C LYS A 130 5.87 7.99 16.56
N THR A 131 6.30 8.31 15.36
CA THR A 131 7.32 9.35 15.12
C THR A 131 6.82 10.72 15.54
N VAL A 132 5.59 11.10 15.16
CA VAL A 132 5.01 12.39 15.56
C VAL A 132 4.88 12.51 17.09
N ARG A 133 4.53 11.42 17.78
CA ARG A 133 4.42 11.39 19.23
C ARG A 133 5.74 11.57 19.98
N LEU A 134 6.89 11.32 19.34
CA LEU A 134 8.19 11.64 19.93
C LEU A 134 8.40 13.14 20.09
N TYR A 135 7.79 13.95 19.22
CA TYR A 135 7.92 15.41 19.23
C TYR A 135 6.74 16.10 19.89
N LYS A 136 5.53 15.56 19.72
CA LYS A 136 4.28 16.08 20.29
C LYS A 136 3.39 14.91 20.72
N PRO A 137 3.21 14.72 22.05
CA PRO A 137 2.47 13.57 22.59
C PRO A 137 0.95 13.60 22.35
N ASP A 138 0.43 14.65 21.74
CA ASP A 138 -1.01 14.87 21.51
C ASP A 138 -1.58 14.00 20.38
N ARG A 139 -2.84 14.28 20.03
CA ARG A 139 -3.56 13.61 18.92
C ARG A 139 -3.04 13.99 17.52
N LEU A 140 -2.08 14.91 17.40
CA LEU A 140 -1.50 15.36 16.14
C LEU A 140 -0.95 14.24 15.26
N GLY A 141 -0.47 13.14 15.85
CA GLY A 141 -0.03 11.97 15.09
C GLY A 141 -1.11 11.35 14.20
N TYR A 142 -2.36 11.37 14.65
CA TYR A 142 -3.49 10.88 13.83
C TYR A 142 -3.89 11.86 12.74
N PHE A 143 -3.77 13.18 12.98
CA PHE A 143 -3.97 14.16 11.91
C PHE A 143 -2.95 13.99 10.78
N ALA A 144 -1.69 13.73 11.11
CA ALA A 144 -0.67 13.45 10.10
C ALA A 144 -1.03 12.24 9.23
N VAL A 145 -1.62 11.20 9.83
CA VAL A 145 -2.09 10.02 9.09
C VAL A 145 -3.26 10.38 8.16
N VAL A 146 -4.23 11.16 8.64
CA VAL A 146 -5.38 11.60 7.83
C VAL A 146 -4.94 12.43 6.62
N LEU A 147 -3.88 13.26 6.77
CA LEU A 147 -3.38 14.09 5.67
C LEU A 147 -2.61 13.30 4.60
N VAL A 148 -2.16 12.08 4.92
CA VAL A 148 -1.38 11.22 4.00
C VAL A 148 -2.29 10.23 3.27
N TYR A 149 -3.48 9.95 3.79
CA TYR A 149 -4.44 8.97 3.25
C TYR A 149 -5.62 9.62 2.56
#